data_93a4cfcc6933828f85eec9c50a23aa2a
#
_entry.id   93a4cfcc6933828f85eec9c50a23aa2a
#
_cell.length_a   1.000
_cell.length_b   1.000
_cell.length_c   1.000
_cell.angle_alpha   90.00
_cell.angle_beta   90.00
_cell.angle_gamma   90.00
#
_symmetry.space_group_name_H-M   'P 1'
#
loop_
_entity.id
_entity.type
_entity.pdbx_description
1 polymer ?
#
loop_
_entity_poly.entity_id
_entity_poly.type
_entity_poly.pdbx_seq_one_letter_code
_entity_poly.pdbx_strand_id
1 'polypeptide(L)'
;MSAPLYGLVLAGGKSSRMRIDKAALRYRGGSQLAEAMRLVTPLVARAFVSVRADQADDPVRAGFAQIIDREENLGPVAGIMAAQAQYPDVAWLILACDLPFLDAVTLRHLLAARDPTRDATAYISSHDGLPEPLCAIYEPGSSQKLSAHLLSGRQCPRKFLLQANVHLVAAPDAHALDNVNTPDEYDAAVSTLAHPAANAKRIRVQYYALLREEAGLSEEVVATPATTARELFAELQARHRFSLPPQMLRVAVNDEFGEWSHELADGDRVVFIPPVAGG
;
A
#
# COMPACT_ATOMS: atom_id res chain seq x y z
N MET A 1 10.89 24.31 -2.91
CA MET A 1 10.30 23.57 -1.78
C MET A 1 9.20 22.70 -2.34
N SER A 2 9.07 21.45 -1.88
CA SER A 2 7.98 20.57 -2.31
C SER A 2 6.64 21.08 -1.76
N ALA A 3 5.55 20.84 -2.50
CA ALA A 3 4.20 21.19 -2.06
C ALA A 3 3.85 20.43 -0.75
N PRO A 4 3.07 21.07 0.17
CA PRO A 4 2.54 20.38 1.34
C PRO A 4 1.76 19.12 0.92
N LEU A 5 1.80 18.08 1.73
CA LEU A 5 1.09 16.83 1.47
C LEU A 5 -0.20 16.79 2.33
N TYR A 6 -1.34 16.63 1.68
CA TYR A 6 -2.63 16.35 2.31
C TYR A 6 -3.05 14.92 2.01
N GLY A 7 -3.88 14.34 2.86
CA GLY A 7 -4.43 13.00 2.70
C GLY A 7 -5.90 13.02 2.32
N LEU A 8 -6.30 12.14 1.42
CA LEU A 8 -7.69 11.92 1.04
C LEU A 8 -8.02 10.43 1.08
N VAL A 9 -8.88 10.02 2.01
CA VAL A 9 -9.43 8.67 2.04
C VAL A 9 -10.74 8.65 1.26
N LEU A 10 -10.79 7.86 0.19
CA LEU A 10 -11.95 7.73 -0.68
C LEU A 10 -12.98 6.78 -0.07
N ALA A 11 -14.08 7.31 0.46
CA ALA A 11 -15.14 6.56 1.13
C ALA A 11 -16.54 6.78 0.53
N GLY A 12 -16.62 7.37 -0.67
CA GLY A 12 -17.86 7.69 -1.37
C GLY A 12 -18.49 6.56 -2.20
N GLY A 13 -17.89 5.36 -2.26
CA GLY A 13 -18.32 4.27 -3.11
C GLY A 13 -19.73 3.71 -2.77
N LYS A 14 -20.49 3.27 -3.81
CA LYS A 14 -21.86 2.69 -3.64
C LYS A 14 -21.85 1.25 -3.10
N SER A 15 -20.68 0.58 -2.92
CA SER A 15 -20.51 -0.78 -2.37
C SER A 15 -21.52 -1.84 -2.92
N SER A 16 -21.92 -1.72 -4.18
CA SER A 16 -23.04 -2.46 -4.76
C SER A 16 -22.88 -3.99 -4.73
N ARG A 17 -21.65 -4.49 -4.78
CA ARG A 17 -21.33 -5.92 -4.75
C ARG A 17 -21.39 -6.51 -3.34
N MET A 18 -20.94 -5.76 -2.35
CA MET A 18 -20.91 -6.19 -0.94
C MET A 18 -22.27 -6.07 -0.24
N ARG A 19 -23.22 -5.27 -0.79
CA ARG A 19 -24.49 -4.88 -0.12
C ARG A 19 -24.31 -4.24 1.27
N ILE A 20 -23.07 -4.00 1.70
CA ILE A 20 -22.67 -3.38 2.96
C ILE A 20 -21.72 -2.26 2.63
N ASP A 21 -21.81 -1.16 3.35
CA ASP A 21 -20.88 -0.03 3.20
C ASP A 21 -19.47 -0.43 3.62
N LYS A 22 -18.54 -0.44 2.67
CA LYS A 22 -17.13 -0.83 2.91
C LYS A 22 -16.46 0.04 3.97
N ALA A 23 -16.82 1.33 4.06
CA ALA A 23 -16.29 2.23 5.07
C ALA A 23 -16.65 1.83 6.50
N ALA A 24 -17.81 1.16 6.68
CA ALA A 24 -18.33 0.69 7.96
C ALA A 24 -17.81 -0.71 8.35
N LEU A 25 -17.20 -1.47 7.45
CA LEU A 25 -16.65 -2.80 7.74
C LEU A 25 -15.65 -2.75 8.89
N ARG A 26 -15.56 -3.82 9.67
CA ARG A 26 -14.69 -3.90 10.84
C ARG A 26 -13.78 -5.11 10.76
N TYR A 27 -12.49 -4.86 10.62
CA TYR A 27 -11.45 -5.90 10.58
C TYR A 27 -10.68 -6.01 11.91
N ARG A 28 -10.41 -4.86 12.58
CA ARG A 28 -9.58 -4.77 13.80
C ARG A 28 -10.25 -3.98 14.92
N GLY A 29 -11.58 -4.06 15.04
CA GLY A 29 -12.35 -3.40 16.12
C GLY A 29 -12.92 -2.02 15.76
N GLY A 30 -12.22 -1.17 14.99
CA GLY A 30 -12.74 0.07 14.41
C GLY A 30 -13.40 -0.13 13.05
N SER A 31 -14.08 0.91 12.51
CA SER A 31 -14.50 0.89 11.12
C SER A 31 -13.28 0.99 10.20
N GLN A 32 -13.37 0.40 9.00
CA GLN A 32 -12.27 0.44 8.03
C GLN A 32 -11.88 1.88 7.66
N LEU A 33 -12.85 2.79 7.57
CA LEU A 33 -12.58 4.20 7.39
C LEU A 33 -11.77 4.80 8.56
N ALA A 34 -12.13 4.48 9.80
CA ALA A 34 -11.40 4.97 10.96
C ALA A 34 -9.95 4.44 10.99
N GLU A 35 -9.73 3.19 10.61
CA GLU A 35 -8.38 2.63 10.49
C GLU A 35 -7.56 3.30 9.38
N ALA A 36 -8.14 3.51 8.20
CA ALA A 36 -7.48 4.24 7.11
C ALA A 36 -7.12 5.68 7.53
N MET A 37 -8.02 6.39 8.18
CA MET A 37 -7.77 7.74 8.71
C MET A 37 -6.69 7.75 9.80
N ARG A 38 -6.67 6.76 10.69
CA ARG A 38 -5.62 6.59 11.71
C ARG A 38 -4.24 6.41 11.10
N LEU A 39 -4.15 5.68 9.98
CA LEU A 39 -2.88 5.47 9.26
C LEU A 39 -2.40 6.74 8.54
N VAL A 40 -3.31 7.48 7.91
CA VAL A 40 -2.98 8.65 7.08
C VAL A 40 -2.70 9.89 7.92
N THR A 41 -3.50 10.16 8.97
CA THR A 41 -3.47 11.43 9.71
C THR A 41 -2.07 11.82 10.24
N PRO A 42 -1.26 10.92 10.81
CA PRO A 42 0.07 11.28 11.32
C PRO A 42 1.12 11.53 10.23
N LEU A 43 0.81 11.24 8.97
CA LEU A 43 1.74 11.28 7.84
C LEU A 43 1.58 12.52 6.94
N VAL A 44 0.51 13.29 7.13
CA VAL A 44 0.13 14.40 6.27
C VAL A 44 -0.18 15.66 7.07
N ALA A 45 -0.11 16.83 6.45
CA ALA A 45 -0.43 18.09 7.12
C ALA A 45 -1.92 18.22 7.48
N ARG A 46 -2.81 17.67 6.64
CA ARG A 46 -4.26 17.59 6.87
C ARG A 46 -4.80 16.33 6.20
N ALA A 47 -5.77 15.67 6.83
CA ALA A 47 -6.43 14.49 6.28
C ALA A 47 -7.93 14.72 6.13
N PHE A 48 -8.50 14.21 5.05
CA PHE A 48 -9.89 14.35 4.67
C PHE A 48 -10.49 13.02 4.23
N VAL A 49 -11.80 12.93 4.34
CA VAL A 49 -12.60 11.84 3.76
C VAL A 49 -13.36 12.38 2.56
N SER A 50 -13.23 11.72 1.40
CA SER A 50 -14.04 12.01 0.23
C SER A 50 -15.38 11.31 0.37
N VAL A 51 -16.47 12.05 0.27
CA VAL A 51 -17.85 11.58 0.42
C VAL A 51 -18.74 12.15 -0.67
N ARG A 52 -19.80 11.43 -1.02
CA ARG A 52 -20.89 12.01 -1.81
C ARG A 52 -21.74 12.92 -0.93
N ALA A 53 -22.46 13.85 -1.54
CA ALA A 53 -23.34 14.79 -0.82
C ALA A 53 -24.37 14.07 0.07
N ASP A 54 -24.91 12.94 -0.40
CA ASP A 54 -25.88 12.12 0.35
C ASP A 54 -25.30 11.32 1.54
N GLN A 55 -23.97 11.34 1.69
CA GLN A 55 -23.23 10.63 2.75
C GLN A 55 -22.60 11.59 3.79
N ALA A 56 -22.77 12.90 3.64
CA ALA A 56 -22.10 13.88 4.49
C ALA A 56 -22.47 13.74 5.98
N ASP A 57 -23.72 13.40 6.26
CA ASP A 57 -24.23 13.24 7.63
C ASP A 57 -24.18 11.78 8.12
N ASP A 58 -23.59 10.88 7.34
CA ASP A 58 -23.46 9.49 7.74
C ASP A 58 -22.57 9.34 8.99
N PRO A 59 -23.03 8.62 10.05
CA PRO A 59 -22.30 8.52 11.32
C PRO A 59 -20.86 7.97 11.21
N VAL A 60 -20.57 7.17 10.19
CA VAL A 60 -19.23 6.61 9.96
C VAL A 60 -18.28 7.69 9.44
N ARG A 61 -18.81 8.73 8.78
CA ARG A 61 -18.07 9.77 8.05
C ARG A 61 -18.09 11.14 8.73
N ALA A 62 -19.17 11.47 9.43
CA ALA A 62 -19.45 12.79 9.99
C ALA A 62 -18.39 13.29 11.00
N GLY A 63 -17.64 12.36 11.63
CA GLY A 63 -16.56 12.71 12.58
C GLY A 63 -15.26 13.18 11.95
N PHE A 64 -15.14 13.17 10.60
CA PHE A 64 -13.91 13.52 9.89
C PHE A 64 -14.11 14.81 9.07
N ALA A 65 -13.00 15.52 8.80
CA ALA A 65 -13.02 16.60 7.82
C ALA A 65 -13.32 16.02 6.43
N GLN A 66 -14.27 16.61 5.72
CA GLN A 66 -14.82 16.05 4.48
C GLN A 66 -14.50 16.90 3.26
N ILE A 67 -14.34 16.22 2.12
CA ILE A 67 -14.41 16.81 0.79
C ILE A 67 -15.59 16.17 0.07
N ILE A 68 -16.54 17.01 -0.34
CA ILE A 68 -17.76 16.56 -1.01
C ILE A 68 -17.48 16.36 -2.50
N ASP A 69 -17.76 15.16 -3.00
CA ASP A 69 -17.72 14.85 -4.44
C ASP A 69 -18.85 15.60 -5.13
N ARG A 70 -18.50 16.47 -6.07
CA ARG A 70 -19.46 17.31 -6.79
C ARG A 70 -20.04 16.65 -8.02
N GLU A 71 -19.36 15.64 -8.53
CA GLU A 71 -19.70 14.98 -9.78
C GLU A 71 -20.18 13.55 -9.51
N GLU A 72 -21.41 13.26 -9.88
CA GLU A 72 -21.96 11.92 -9.74
C GLU A 72 -21.44 10.96 -10.81
N ASN A 73 -21.29 9.68 -10.44
CA ASN A 73 -20.96 8.58 -11.34
C ASN A 73 -19.54 8.60 -11.97
N LEU A 74 -18.64 9.45 -11.52
CA LEU A 74 -17.23 9.46 -11.96
C LEU A 74 -16.34 8.50 -11.16
N GLY A 75 -16.88 7.80 -10.15
CA GLY A 75 -16.11 6.90 -9.30
C GLY A 75 -15.01 7.64 -8.51
N PRO A 76 -13.86 7.00 -8.26
CA PRO A 76 -12.80 7.57 -7.41
C PRO A 76 -12.24 8.91 -7.90
N VAL A 77 -12.31 9.16 -9.21
CA VAL A 77 -11.78 10.41 -9.81
C VAL A 77 -12.55 11.63 -9.33
N ALA A 78 -13.85 11.52 -9.03
CA ALA A 78 -14.65 12.63 -8.51
C ALA A 78 -14.03 13.20 -7.22
N GLY A 79 -13.73 12.34 -6.26
CA GLY A 79 -13.10 12.75 -4.99
C GLY A 79 -11.72 13.35 -5.18
N ILE A 80 -10.89 12.76 -6.06
CA ILE A 80 -9.54 13.28 -6.36
C ILE A 80 -9.65 14.70 -6.94
N MET A 81 -10.53 14.91 -7.90
CA MET A 81 -10.72 16.23 -8.52
C MET A 81 -11.30 17.26 -7.56
N ALA A 82 -12.28 16.87 -6.75
CA ALA A 82 -12.85 17.75 -5.73
C ALA A 82 -11.77 18.22 -4.75
N ALA A 83 -10.88 17.31 -4.33
CA ALA A 83 -9.76 17.62 -3.46
C ALA A 83 -8.77 18.60 -4.12
N GLN A 84 -8.34 18.31 -5.35
CA GLN A 84 -7.43 19.17 -6.11
C GLN A 84 -8.04 20.55 -6.44
N ALA A 85 -9.35 20.61 -6.67
CA ALA A 85 -10.03 21.88 -6.90
C ALA A 85 -10.15 22.74 -5.63
N GLN A 86 -10.33 22.09 -4.47
CA GLN A 86 -10.45 22.79 -3.18
C GLN A 86 -9.09 23.29 -2.65
N TYR A 87 -8.02 22.54 -2.91
CA TYR A 87 -6.65 22.87 -2.51
C TYR A 87 -5.69 22.59 -3.67
N PRO A 88 -5.57 23.53 -4.63
CA PRO A 88 -4.84 23.31 -5.89
C PRO A 88 -3.31 23.27 -5.73
N ASP A 89 -2.77 23.86 -4.66
CA ASP A 89 -1.33 24.04 -4.46
C ASP A 89 -0.71 22.96 -3.56
N VAL A 90 -1.46 21.91 -3.22
CA VAL A 90 -0.98 20.81 -2.37
C VAL A 90 -0.90 19.50 -3.15
N ALA A 91 0.01 18.64 -2.72
CA ALA A 91 0.00 17.25 -3.18
C ALA A 91 -0.99 16.41 -2.35
N TRP A 92 -1.52 15.37 -2.94
CA TRP A 92 -2.54 14.53 -2.33
C TRP A 92 -2.08 13.08 -2.21
N LEU A 93 -1.97 12.57 -0.98
CA LEU A 93 -1.94 11.14 -0.73
C LEU A 93 -3.37 10.60 -0.84
N ILE A 94 -3.65 9.92 -1.93
CA ILE A 94 -4.94 9.29 -2.20
C ILE A 94 -4.92 7.87 -1.67
N LEU A 95 -5.96 7.52 -0.93
CA LEU A 95 -6.11 6.17 -0.36
C LEU A 95 -7.55 5.67 -0.54
N ALA A 96 -7.73 4.46 -1.09
CA ALA A 96 -9.00 3.77 -1.02
C ALA A 96 -9.26 3.25 0.41
N CYS A 97 -10.50 3.31 0.86
CA CYS A 97 -10.83 2.82 2.20
C CYS A 97 -10.95 1.29 2.29
N ASP A 98 -10.84 0.54 1.19
CA ASP A 98 -11.04 -0.92 1.13
C ASP A 98 -9.74 -1.72 1.08
N LEU A 99 -8.67 -1.20 1.69
CA LEU A 99 -7.35 -1.83 1.83
C LEU A 99 -7.12 -2.28 3.28
N PRO A 100 -7.65 -3.43 3.71
CA PRO A 100 -7.57 -3.85 5.12
C PRO A 100 -6.16 -4.27 5.57
N PHE A 101 -5.30 -4.66 4.64
CA PHE A 101 -3.92 -5.09 4.93
C PHE A 101 -2.91 -3.94 4.93
N LEU A 102 -3.33 -2.74 4.49
CA LEU A 102 -2.46 -1.58 4.45
C LEU A 102 -1.93 -1.23 5.84
N ASP A 103 -0.65 -0.91 5.91
CA ASP A 103 0.03 -0.57 7.15
C ASP A 103 0.83 0.74 7.05
N ALA A 104 1.34 1.17 8.20
CA ALA A 104 2.13 2.40 8.29
C ALA A 104 3.53 2.28 7.66
N VAL A 105 4.07 1.06 7.51
CA VAL A 105 5.38 0.83 6.86
C VAL A 105 5.24 1.11 5.37
N THR A 106 4.21 0.54 4.74
CA THR A 106 3.89 0.76 3.33
C THR A 106 3.65 2.25 3.04
N LEU A 107 2.83 2.95 3.84
CA LEU A 107 2.60 4.38 3.61
C LEU A 107 3.88 5.21 3.77
N ARG A 108 4.69 4.97 4.80
CA ARG A 108 5.98 5.67 4.96
C ARG A 108 6.94 5.41 3.82
N HIS A 109 6.97 4.18 3.29
CA HIS A 109 7.77 3.84 2.12
C HIS A 109 7.33 4.66 0.89
N LEU A 110 6.03 4.77 0.62
CA LEU A 110 5.50 5.60 -0.47
C LEU A 110 5.91 7.08 -0.31
N LEU A 111 5.79 7.61 0.92
CA LEU A 111 6.18 8.99 1.22
C LEU A 111 7.68 9.23 1.02
N ALA A 112 8.51 8.29 1.43
CA ALA A 112 9.97 8.37 1.25
C ALA A 112 10.38 8.34 -0.23
N ALA A 113 9.60 7.63 -1.07
CA ALA A 113 9.79 7.54 -2.50
C ALA A 113 9.16 8.71 -3.30
N ARG A 114 8.46 9.65 -2.64
CA ARG A 114 7.78 10.76 -3.31
C ARG A 114 8.74 11.56 -4.20
N ASP A 115 8.38 11.73 -5.47
CA ASP A 115 9.09 12.57 -6.44
C ASP A 115 8.22 13.76 -6.87
N PRO A 116 8.44 14.97 -6.30
CA PRO A 116 7.66 16.16 -6.61
C PRO A 116 7.85 16.70 -8.04
N THR A 117 8.78 16.16 -8.81
CA THR A 117 9.00 16.53 -10.22
C THR A 117 8.11 15.74 -11.18
N ARG A 118 7.41 14.75 -10.67
CA ARG A 118 6.49 13.89 -11.42
C ARG A 118 5.05 14.35 -11.26
N ASP A 119 4.15 13.78 -12.04
CA ASP A 119 2.70 14.00 -11.87
C ASP A 119 2.16 13.22 -10.67
N ALA A 120 2.74 12.04 -10.42
CA ALA A 120 2.39 11.20 -9.30
C ALA A 120 3.55 10.27 -8.90
N THR A 121 3.50 9.77 -7.67
CA THR A 121 4.27 8.61 -7.19
C THR A 121 3.27 7.52 -6.82
N ALA A 122 3.42 6.32 -7.39
CA ALA A 122 2.48 5.22 -7.21
C ALA A 122 3.19 3.88 -7.06
N TYR A 123 2.55 2.95 -6.39
CA TYR A 123 3.00 1.57 -6.36
C TYR A 123 2.72 0.86 -7.68
N ILE A 124 3.58 -0.13 -7.98
CA ILE A 124 3.34 -1.13 -9.01
C ILE A 124 2.48 -2.23 -8.36
N SER A 125 1.35 -2.55 -8.98
CA SER A 125 0.50 -3.66 -8.57
C SER A 125 1.25 -4.98 -8.66
N SER A 126 1.19 -5.79 -7.60
CA SER A 126 1.73 -7.14 -7.57
C SER A 126 0.99 -8.11 -8.48
N HIS A 127 -0.26 -7.79 -8.85
CA HIS A 127 -1.12 -8.65 -9.65
C HIS A 127 -0.91 -8.50 -11.16
N ASP A 128 -0.73 -7.27 -11.66
CA ASP A 128 -0.72 -7.00 -13.09
C ASP A 128 0.44 -6.07 -13.55
N GLY A 129 1.28 -5.63 -12.63
CA GLY A 129 2.41 -4.75 -12.92
C GLY A 129 2.04 -3.32 -13.30
N LEU A 130 0.76 -2.94 -13.20
CA LEU A 130 0.26 -1.61 -13.55
C LEU A 130 0.28 -0.67 -12.33
N PRO A 131 0.20 0.67 -12.53
CA PRO A 131 0.14 1.61 -11.41
C PRO A 131 -1.09 1.41 -10.52
N GLU A 132 -0.89 1.48 -9.20
CA GLU A 132 -1.97 1.49 -8.20
C GLU A 132 -2.45 2.93 -7.96
N PRO A 133 -3.61 3.32 -8.48
CA PRO A 133 -4.03 4.71 -8.46
C PRO A 133 -4.62 5.17 -7.12
N LEU A 134 -5.04 4.23 -6.28
CA LEU A 134 -5.78 4.50 -5.04
C LEU A 134 -4.97 4.17 -3.78
N CYS A 135 -3.65 4.06 -3.92
CA CYS A 135 -2.63 4.24 -2.90
C CYS A 135 -1.44 4.94 -3.57
N ALA A 136 -1.59 6.24 -3.83
CA ALA A 136 -0.64 7.02 -4.62
C ALA A 136 -0.60 8.49 -4.17
N ILE A 137 0.52 9.18 -4.45
CA ILE A 137 0.66 10.60 -4.23
C ILE A 137 0.49 11.31 -5.59
N TYR A 138 -0.47 12.23 -5.67
CA TYR A 138 -0.72 13.08 -6.83
C TYR A 138 -0.16 14.47 -6.55
N GLU A 139 0.76 14.92 -7.39
CA GLU A 139 1.35 16.26 -7.26
C GLU A 139 0.40 17.36 -7.84
N PRO A 140 0.54 18.62 -7.44
CA PRO A 140 -0.36 19.69 -7.93
C PRO A 140 -0.43 19.78 -9.45
N GLY A 141 0.71 19.55 -10.14
CA GLY A 141 0.79 19.58 -11.61
C GLY A 141 -0.06 18.51 -12.31
N SER A 142 -0.51 17.47 -11.62
CA SER A 142 -1.37 16.44 -12.17
C SER A 142 -2.82 16.90 -12.40
N SER A 143 -3.27 17.96 -11.72
CA SER A 143 -4.68 18.40 -11.69
C SER A 143 -5.21 18.75 -13.08
N GLN A 144 -4.49 19.57 -13.83
CA GLN A 144 -4.89 19.96 -15.20
C GLN A 144 -4.92 18.77 -16.15
N LYS A 145 -3.95 17.86 -16.02
CA LYS A 145 -3.86 16.66 -16.85
C LYS A 145 -4.98 15.67 -16.53
N LEU A 146 -5.32 15.51 -15.26
CA LEU A 146 -6.45 14.68 -14.82
C LEU A 146 -7.77 15.25 -15.32
N SER A 147 -7.97 16.56 -15.26
CA SER A 147 -9.14 17.24 -15.81
C SER A 147 -9.26 17.04 -17.33
N ALA A 148 -8.16 17.17 -18.07
CA ALA A 148 -8.14 16.93 -19.52
C ALA A 148 -8.45 15.43 -19.85
N HIS A 149 -7.93 14.50 -19.04
CA HIS A 149 -8.22 13.07 -19.18
C HIS A 149 -9.73 12.80 -19.03
N LEU A 150 -10.38 13.42 -18.04
CA LEU A 150 -11.84 13.30 -17.83
C LEU A 150 -12.64 13.92 -18.98
N LEU A 151 -12.28 15.12 -19.43
CA LEU A 151 -12.95 15.79 -20.56
C LEU A 151 -12.87 14.96 -21.85
N SER A 152 -11.87 14.08 -21.98
CA SER A 152 -11.79 13.11 -23.09
C SER A 152 -12.70 11.89 -22.93
N GLY A 153 -13.58 11.86 -21.90
CA GLY A 153 -14.51 10.76 -21.63
C GLY A 153 -13.88 9.58 -20.86
N ARG A 154 -12.67 9.74 -20.33
CA ARG A 154 -11.96 8.68 -19.60
C ARG A 154 -12.07 8.90 -18.11
N GLN A 155 -12.66 7.95 -17.37
CA GLN A 155 -12.95 8.08 -15.93
C GLN A 155 -12.04 7.21 -15.04
N CYS A 156 -11.13 6.43 -15.62
CA CYS A 156 -10.31 5.50 -14.87
C CYS A 156 -8.99 6.17 -14.41
N PRO A 157 -8.75 6.33 -13.08
CA PRO A 157 -7.52 6.95 -12.59
C PRO A 157 -6.27 6.13 -12.91
N ARG A 158 -6.38 4.78 -13.03
CA ARG A 158 -5.26 3.94 -13.48
C ARG A 158 -4.86 4.24 -14.92
N LYS A 159 -5.86 4.43 -15.81
CA LYS A 159 -5.59 4.83 -17.21
C LYS A 159 -4.96 6.23 -17.31
N PHE A 160 -5.29 7.13 -16.37
CA PHE A 160 -4.60 8.41 -16.26
C PHE A 160 -3.12 8.20 -15.91
N LEU A 161 -2.81 7.43 -14.86
CA LEU A 161 -1.43 7.19 -14.44
C LEU A 161 -0.59 6.53 -15.54
N LEU A 162 -1.16 5.66 -16.36
CA LEU A 162 -0.46 5.06 -17.51
C LEU A 162 -0.03 6.07 -18.58
N GLN A 163 -0.65 7.25 -18.63
CA GLN A 163 -0.36 8.31 -19.60
C GLN A 163 0.40 9.49 -18.96
N ALA A 164 0.46 9.56 -17.65
CA ALA A 164 1.12 10.60 -16.89
C ALA A 164 2.60 10.27 -16.65
N ASN A 165 3.36 11.29 -16.24
CA ASN A 165 4.75 11.10 -15.82
C ASN A 165 4.79 10.64 -14.37
N VAL A 166 4.78 9.32 -14.14
CA VAL A 166 4.66 8.71 -12.81
C VAL A 166 5.98 8.11 -12.35
N HIS A 167 6.34 8.35 -11.10
CA HIS A 167 7.36 7.58 -10.42
C HIS A 167 6.76 6.30 -9.86
N LEU A 168 7.15 5.15 -10.41
CA LEU A 168 6.64 3.84 -10.00
C LEU A 168 7.62 3.18 -9.04
N VAL A 169 7.10 2.66 -7.94
CA VAL A 169 7.88 1.97 -6.90
C VAL A 169 7.25 0.62 -6.56
N ALA A 170 8.07 -0.35 -6.19
CA ALA A 170 7.57 -1.64 -5.69
C ALA A 170 7.09 -1.50 -4.24
N ALA A 171 5.95 -2.09 -3.90
CA ALA A 171 5.49 -2.14 -2.51
C ALA A 171 6.42 -3.03 -1.67
N PRO A 172 6.69 -2.69 -0.40
CA PRO A 172 7.49 -3.52 0.49
C PRO A 172 6.79 -4.84 0.82
N ASP A 173 5.47 -4.85 0.87
CA ASP A 173 4.62 -6.03 1.01
C ASP A 173 3.66 -6.08 -0.19
N ALA A 174 3.68 -7.21 -0.91
CA ALA A 174 2.85 -7.43 -2.10
C ALA A 174 1.35 -7.43 -1.79
N HIS A 175 0.97 -7.84 -0.56
CA HIS A 175 -0.43 -7.96 -0.12
C HIS A 175 -0.98 -6.69 0.54
N ALA A 176 -0.13 -5.72 0.87
CA ALA A 176 -0.56 -4.50 1.57
C ALA A 176 -1.66 -3.73 0.81
N LEU A 177 -1.71 -3.87 -0.51
CA LEU A 177 -2.65 -3.18 -1.40
C LEU A 177 -3.81 -4.08 -1.88
N ASP A 178 -3.94 -5.29 -1.34
CA ASP A 178 -5.05 -6.17 -1.66
C ASP A 178 -6.37 -5.58 -1.15
N ASN A 179 -7.31 -5.41 -2.07
CA ASN A 179 -8.63 -4.86 -1.75
C ASN A 179 -9.63 -5.98 -1.50
N VAL A 180 -10.64 -5.70 -0.67
CA VAL A 180 -11.73 -6.61 -0.36
C VAL A 180 -13.01 -6.15 -1.03
N ASN A 181 -13.59 -6.99 -1.90
CA ASN A 181 -14.73 -6.66 -2.74
C ASN A 181 -15.94 -7.57 -2.55
N THR A 182 -15.74 -8.76 -1.95
CA THR A 182 -16.78 -9.78 -1.75
C THR A 182 -16.87 -10.18 -0.28
N PRO A 183 -18.03 -10.77 0.17
CA PRO A 183 -18.17 -11.30 1.52
C PRO A 183 -17.12 -12.38 1.85
N ASP A 184 -16.83 -13.28 0.92
CA ASP A 184 -15.84 -14.35 1.15
C ASP A 184 -14.42 -13.78 1.35
N GLU A 185 -14.02 -12.76 0.57
CA GLU A 185 -12.78 -12.03 0.77
C GLU A 185 -12.75 -11.29 2.12
N TYR A 186 -13.90 -10.77 2.56
CA TYR A 186 -14.04 -10.14 3.87
C TYR A 186 -13.78 -11.12 5.01
N ASP A 187 -14.41 -12.28 4.98
CA ASP A 187 -14.26 -13.31 6.01
C ASP A 187 -12.82 -13.84 6.06
N ALA A 188 -12.19 -14.02 4.89
CA ALA A 188 -10.78 -14.38 4.79
C ALA A 188 -9.87 -13.30 5.39
N ALA A 189 -10.11 -12.03 5.05
CA ALA A 189 -9.32 -10.90 5.58
C ALA A 189 -9.50 -10.76 7.11
N VAL A 190 -10.71 -10.90 7.64
CA VAL A 190 -10.96 -10.90 9.09
C VAL A 190 -10.19 -12.03 9.77
N SER A 191 -10.24 -13.25 9.22
CA SER A 191 -9.49 -14.39 9.76
C SER A 191 -7.98 -14.12 9.79
N THR A 192 -7.42 -13.61 8.69
CA THR A 192 -6.00 -13.28 8.57
C THR A 192 -5.59 -12.21 9.58
N LEU A 193 -6.37 -11.14 9.72
CA LEU A 193 -6.07 -10.01 10.60
C LEU A 193 -6.34 -10.28 12.08
N ALA A 194 -7.26 -11.20 12.40
CA ALA A 194 -7.55 -11.62 13.79
C ALA A 194 -6.46 -12.57 14.33
N HIS A 195 -5.83 -13.33 13.45
CA HIS A 195 -4.85 -14.35 13.83
C HIS A 195 -3.52 -14.19 13.08
N PRO A 196 -2.83 -13.05 13.23
CA PRO A 196 -1.57 -12.83 12.52
C PRO A 196 -0.51 -13.90 12.87
N ALA A 197 -0.56 -14.44 14.09
CA ALA A 197 0.31 -15.52 14.54
C ALA A 197 -0.11 -16.92 14.02
N ALA A 198 -1.40 -17.13 13.69
CA ALA A 198 -1.89 -18.42 13.19
C ALA A 198 -1.49 -18.67 11.73
N ASN A 199 -1.23 -17.61 10.97
CA ASN A 199 -0.71 -17.67 9.59
C ASN A 199 0.82 -17.48 9.54
N ALA A 200 1.48 -17.36 10.69
CA ALA A 200 2.93 -17.25 10.73
C ALA A 200 3.55 -18.59 10.39
N LYS A 201 4.26 -18.64 9.28
CA LYS A 201 5.11 -19.76 8.88
C LYS A 201 6.36 -19.77 9.75
N ARG A 202 6.83 -20.92 10.12
CA ARG A 202 8.10 -21.10 10.83
C ARG A 202 9.18 -21.35 9.79
N ILE A 203 9.91 -20.32 9.44
CA ILE A 203 11.00 -20.40 8.45
C ILE A 203 12.33 -20.47 9.18
N ARG A 204 13.16 -21.44 8.81
CA ARG A 204 14.55 -21.53 9.27
C ARG A 204 15.43 -20.71 8.35
N VAL A 205 16.05 -19.67 8.87
CA VAL A 205 16.92 -18.78 8.11
C VAL A 205 18.38 -19.01 8.50
N GLN A 206 19.26 -19.20 7.51
CA GLN A 206 20.71 -19.30 7.72
C GLN A 206 21.43 -18.06 7.17
N TYR A 207 22.38 -17.57 7.93
CA TYR A 207 23.18 -16.40 7.62
C TYR A 207 24.64 -16.76 7.36
N TYR A 208 25.21 -16.15 6.31
CA TYR A 208 26.61 -16.32 5.95
C TYR A 208 27.33 -14.95 5.86
N ALA A 209 28.64 -14.99 6.03
CA ALA A 209 29.55 -13.84 5.90
C ALA A 209 28.98 -12.58 6.60
N LEU A 210 28.84 -11.47 5.92
CA LEU A 210 28.43 -10.20 6.49
C LEU A 210 27.05 -10.27 7.18
N LEU A 211 26.08 -10.98 6.59
CA LEU A 211 24.75 -11.13 7.21
C LEU A 211 24.82 -11.86 8.56
N ARG A 212 25.74 -12.83 8.70
CA ARG A 212 25.96 -13.52 9.98
C ARG A 212 26.61 -12.58 11.03
N GLU A 213 27.51 -11.70 10.60
CA GLU A 213 28.14 -10.72 11.48
C GLU A 213 27.12 -9.68 11.96
N GLU A 214 26.30 -9.16 11.05
CA GLU A 214 25.28 -8.17 11.37
C GLU A 214 24.12 -8.74 12.20
N ALA A 215 23.70 -9.99 11.96
CA ALA A 215 22.69 -10.67 12.76
C ALA A 215 23.21 -11.12 14.13
N GLY A 216 24.51 -11.35 14.27
CA GLY A 216 25.13 -11.92 15.49
C GLY A 216 24.83 -13.40 15.71
N LEU A 217 24.27 -14.11 14.70
CA LEU A 217 23.91 -15.52 14.78
C LEU A 217 24.03 -16.17 13.40
N SER A 218 24.25 -17.50 13.38
CA SER A 218 24.40 -18.25 12.12
C SER A 218 23.07 -18.76 11.55
N GLU A 219 22.08 -18.93 12.42
CA GLU A 219 20.74 -19.41 12.02
C GLU A 219 19.69 -18.97 13.06
N GLU A 220 18.47 -18.78 12.62
CA GLU A 220 17.29 -18.58 13.49
C GLU A 220 16.05 -19.22 12.88
N VAL A 221 15.05 -19.49 13.73
CA VAL A 221 13.69 -19.84 13.30
C VAL A 221 12.79 -18.64 13.48
N VAL A 222 12.29 -18.11 12.36
CA VAL A 222 11.45 -16.92 12.33
C VAL A 222 10.01 -17.35 12.16
N ALA A 223 9.14 -16.91 13.06
CA ALA A 223 7.69 -16.95 12.84
C ALA A 223 7.32 -15.69 12.05
N THR A 224 6.91 -15.87 10.79
CA THR A 224 6.69 -14.77 9.85
C THR A 224 5.42 -14.97 9.02
N PRO A 225 4.64 -13.91 8.75
CA PRO A 225 3.57 -13.96 7.77
C PRO A 225 4.08 -13.84 6.33
N ALA A 226 5.37 -13.65 6.11
CA ALA A 226 5.96 -13.48 4.78
C ALA A 226 5.56 -14.63 3.85
N THR A 227 5.10 -14.28 2.66
CA THR A 227 4.69 -15.24 1.64
C THR A 227 5.81 -15.54 0.66
N THR A 228 6.76 -14.61 0.51
CA THR A 228 7.89 -14.74 -0.41
C THR A 228 9.23 -14.54 0.30
N ALA A 229 10.30 -15.00 -0.35
CA ALA A 229 11.68 -14.79 0.13
C ALA A 229 12.03 -13.29 0.21
N ARG A 230 11.46 -12.46 -0.66
CA ARG A 230 11.63 -11.01 -0.65
C ARG A 230 11.03 -10.36 0.60
N GLU A 231 9.81 -10.75 0.96
CA GLU A 231 9.12 -10.23 2.15
C GLU A 231 9.85 -10.66 3.42
N LEU A 232 10.27 -11.94 3.49
CA LEU A 232 11.07 -12.43 4.60
C LEU A 232 12.36 -11.63 4.76
N PHE A 233 13.08 -11.36 3.66
CA PHE A 233 14.31 -10.57 3.74
C PHE A 233 14.06 -9.14 4.20
N ALA A 234 12.98 -8.49 3.74
CA ALA A 234 12.62 -7.14 4.18
C ALA A 234 12.33 -7.08 5.69
N GLU A 235 11.65 -8.09 6.25
CA GLU A 235 11.43 -8.23 7.68
C GLU A 235 12.76 -8.38 8.45
N LEU A 236 13.63 -9.26 7.97
CA LEU A 236 14.93 -9.52 8.60
C LEU A 236 15.88 -8.33 8.47
N GLN A 237 15.86 -7.63 7.34
CA GLN A 237 16.65 -6.41 7.14
C GLN A 237 16.25 -5.31 8.13
N ALA A 238 14.96 -5.16 8.40
CA ALA A 238 14.47 -4.22 9.40
C ALA A 238 14.86 -4.64 10.83
N ARG A 239 14.84 -5.95 11.14
CA ARG A 239 15.15 -6.51 12.45
C ARG A 239 16.64 -6.44 12.79
N HIS A 240 17.50 -6.88 11.88
CA HIS A 240 18.96 -6.99 12.06
C HIS A 240 19.73 -5.81 11.49
N ARG A 241 19.04 -4.87 10.79
CA ARG A 241 19.64 -3.70 10.13
C ARG A 241 20.69 -4.06 9.09
N PHE A 242 20.42 -5.10 8.29
CA PHE A 242 21.33 -5.52 7.23
C PHE A 242 21.67 -4.37 6.27
N SER A 243 22.97 -4.20 6.03
CA SER A 243 23.50 -3.14 5.17
C SER A 243 23.40 -3.48 3.68
N LEU A 244 23.39 -4.77 3.32
CA LEU A 244 23.33 -5.20 1.93
C LEU A 244 21.90 -5.11 1.38
N PRO A 245 21.72 -4.47 0.22
CA PRO A 245 20.43 -4.45 -0.46
C PRO A 245 20.14 -5.81 -1.13
N PRO A 246 18.86 -6.16 -1.33
CA PRO A 246 18.46 -7.45 -1.93
C PRO A 246 19.14 -7.75 -3.27
N GLN A 247 19.40 -6.73 -4.09
CA GLN A 247 20.01 -6.86 -5.42
C GLN A 247 21.44 -7.43 -5.39
N MET A 248 22.12 -7.33 -4.26
CA MET A 248 23.47 -7.87 -4.05
C MET A 248 23.47 -9.29 -3.49
N LEU A 249 22.30 -9.85 -3.19
CA LEU A 249 22.17 -11.18 -2.59
C LEU A 249 21.55 -12.17 -3.58
N ARG A 250 21.88 -13.44 -3.39
CA ARG A 250 21.13 -14.56 -3.94
C ARG A 250 20.30 -15.20 -2.85
N VAL A 251 19.18 -15.80 -3.23
CA VAL A 251 18.34 -16.56 -2.32
C VAL A 251 18.39 -18.05 -2.70
N ALA A 252 18.43 -18.92 -1.69
CA ALA A 252 18.18 -20.34 -1.84
C ALA A 252 17.08 -20.74 -0.86
N VAL A 253 16.17 -21.61 -1.31
CA VAL A 253 15.10 -22.19 -0.52
C VAL A 253 15.25 -23.71 -0.61
N ASN A 254 15.32 -24.39 0.54
CA ASN A 254 15.48 -25.85 0.64
C ASN A 254 16.66 -26.39 -0.21
N ASP A 255 17.80 -25.69 -0.14
CA ASP A 255 19.05 -26.00 -0.86
C ASP A 255 19.03 -25.74 -2.38
N GLU A 256 17.95 -25.21 -2.93
CA GLU A 256 17.85 -24.85 -4.34
C GLU A 256 17.91 -23.33 -4.51
N PHE A 257 18.68 -22.86 -5.49
CA PHE A 257 18.67 -21.44 -5.85
C PHE A 257 17.28 -21.07 -6.40
N GLY A 258 16.69 -20.04 -5.81
CA GLY A 258 15.37 -19.56 -6.15
C GLY A 258 15.34 -18.08 -6.54
N GLU A 259 14.18 -17.65 -6.97
CA GLU A 259 13.89 -16.24 -7.22
C GLU A 259 13.38 -15.56 -5.94
N TRP A 260 13.50 -14.23 -5.89
CA TRP A 260 12.98 -13.44 -4.79
C TRP A 260 11.45 -13.53 -4.61
N SER A 261 10.75 -13.92 -5.69
CA SER A 261 9.30 -14.18 -5.72
C SER A 261 8.92 -15.61 -5.29
N HIS A 262 9.89 -16.46 -4.92
CA HIS A 262 9.60 -17.82 -4.48
C HIS A 262 8.66 -17.82 -3.27
N GLU A 263 7.55 -18.54 -3.39
CA GLU A 263 6.54 -18.68 -2.33
C GLU A 263 7.07 -19.59 -1.23
N LEU A 264 7.05 -19.09 0.01
CA LEU A 264 7.51 -19.80 1.18
C LEU A 264 6.41 -20.67 1.78
N ALA A 265 6.74 -21.90 2.17
CA ALA A 265 5.90 -22.80 2.95
C ALA A 265 6.37 -22.89 4.41
N ASP A 266 5.47 -23.34 5.31
CA ASP A 266 5.85 -23.61 6.70
C ASP A 266 6.93 -24.69 6.78
N GLY A 267 7.98 -24.43 7.54
CA GLY A 267 9.12 -25.34 7.69
C GLY A 267 10.25 -25.13 6.68
N ASP A 268 10.09 -24.25 5.70
CA ASP A 268 11.15 -23.99 4.71
C ASP A 268 12.45 -23.51 5.37
N ARG A 269 13.57 -23.87 4.71
CA ARG A 269 14.89 -23.34 5.01
C ARG A 269 15.28 -22.32 3.95
N VAL A 270 15.55 -21.10 4.37
CA VAL A 270 15.92 -19.98 3.50
C VAL A 270 17.34 -19.54 3.80
N VAL A 271 18.12 -19.30 2.76
CA VAL A 271 19.49 -18.80 2.83
C VAL A 271 19.60 -17.57 1.96
N PHE A 272 20.05 -16.46 2.56
CA PHE A 272 20.43 -15.26 1.82
C PHE A 272 21.95 -15.25 1.68
N ILE A 273 22.43 -15.28 0.44
CA ILE A 273 23.84 -15.50 0.10
C ILE A 273 24.43 -14.17 -0.38
N PRO A 274 25.30 -13.52 0.44
CA PRO A 274 26.01 -12.35 0.02
C PRO A 274 27.03 -12.67 -1.08
N PRO A 275 27.48 -11.67 -1.87
CA PRO A 275 28.56 -11.87 -2.81
C PRO A 275 29.80 -12.34 -2.04
N VAL A 276 30.46 -13.36 -2.57
CA VAL A 276 31.76 -13.76 -2.03
C VAL A 276 32.74 -12.59 -2.20
N ALA A 277 33.37 -12.17 -1.11
CA ALA A 277 34.49 -11.26 -1.21
C ALA A 277 35.53 -11.94 -2.08
N GLY A 278 35.63 -11.52 -3.33
CA GLY A 278 36.56 -12.11 -4.30
C GLY A 278 37.99 -11.94 -3.80
N GLY A 279 38.71 -13.02 -3.85
CA GLY A 279 40.18 -12.96 -3.76
C GLY A 279 40.81 -12.28 -4.96
#